data_a7245aa19dc134db7b2f16d29b6368c7
#
_entry.id   a7245aa19dc134db7b2f16d29b6368c7
#
_cell.length_a   1.000
_cell.length_b   1.000
_cell.length_c   1.000
_cell.angle_alpha   90.00
_cell.angle_beta   90.00
_cell.angle_gamma   90.00
#
_symmetry.space_group_name_H-M   'P 1'
#
loop_
_entity.id
_entity.type
_entity.pdbx_description
1 polymer ?
#
loop_
_entity_poly.entity_id
_entity_poly.type
_entity_poly.pdbx_seq_one_letter_code
_entity_poly.pdbx_strand_id
1 'polypeptide(L)'
;MKKIIFMLSFIMIATVVNAQIIQSRLLTVDQDNMEEFMEGVAEKTKLYNSKKGQARYLTFQILTGKNAQNFIRMQVSDSIQELDNVDTEGNKWWWKKVGSLHKSTGNY
;
A
#
# COMPACT_ATOMS: atom_id res chain seq x y z
N MET A 1 27.20 -3.59 -36.34
CA MET A 1 25.77 -3.82 -36.15
C MET A 1 25.44 -4.60 -34.88
N LYS A 2 26.12 -5.69 -34.56
CA LYS A 2 25.84 -6.46 -33.33
C LYS A 2 26.07 -5.66 -32.03
N LYS A 3 27.06 -4.75 -32.00
CA LYS A 3 27.35 -3.90 -30.83
C LYS A 3 26.24 -2.87 -30.52
N ILE A 4 25.59 -2.35 -31.57
CA ILE A 4 24.51 -1.34 -31.42
C ILE A 4 23.25 -2.00 -30.89
N ILE A 5 22.92 -3.20 -31.35
CA ILE A 5 21.76 -3.98 -30.84
C ILE A 5 21.94 -4.35 -29.36
N PHE A 6 23.17 -4.68 -28.97
CA PHE A 6 23.50 -5.02 -27.59
C PHE A 6 23.35 -3.82 -26.65
N MET A 7 23.79 -2.62 -27.07
CA MET A 7 23.61 -1.38 -26.29
C MET A 7 22.14 -0.99 -26.13
N LEU A 8 21.33 -1.15 -27.16
CA LEU A 8 19.90 -0.88 -27.13
C LEU A 8 19.18 -1.81 -26.15
N SER A 9 19.53 -3.09 -26.12
CA SER A 9 18.97 -4.05 -25.18
C SER A 9 19.34 -3.70 -23.74
N PHE A 10 20.55 -3.22 -23.48
CA PHE A 10 21.01 -2.80 -22.16
C PHE A 10 20.25 -1.56 -21.67
N ILE A 11 20.01 -0.59 -22.54
CA ILE A 11 19.23 0.62 -22.20
C ILE A 11 17.78 0.25 -21.87
N MET A 12 17.16 -0.67 -22.61
CA MET A 12 15.80 -1.13 -22.31
C MET A 12 15.70 -1.82 -20.96
N ILE A 13 16.69 -2.62 -20.57
CA ILE A 13 16.75 -3.26 -19.25
C ILE A 13 16.88 -2.21 -18.14
N ALA A 14 17.66 -1.17 -18.33
CA ALA A 14 17.83 -0.09 -17.36
C ALA A 14 16.53 0.70 -17.14
N THR A 15 15.69 0.86 -18.17
CA THR A 15 14.41 1.57 -18.04
C THR A 15 13.31 0.76 -17.34
N VAL A 16 13.46 -0.56 -17.25
CA VAL A 16 12.50 -1.45 -16.59
C VAL A 16 12.74 -1.51 -15.06
N VAL A 17 13.88 -1.07 -14.57
CA VAL A 17 14.28 -1.10 -13.15
C VAL A 17 13.91 0.19 -12.42
N ASN A 18 12.76 0.79 -12.69
CA ASN A 18 12.26 1.89 -11.88
C ASN A 18 11.63 1.30 -10.60
N ALA A 19 12.33 1.49 -9.46
CA ALA A 19 11.87 1.00 -8.18
C ALA A 19 10.60 1.76 -7.75
N GLN A 20 9.58 1.03 -7.37
CA GLN A 20 8.42 1.58 -6.69
C GLN A 20 8.80 1.96 -5.25
N ILE A 21 8.21 3.03 -4.76
CA ILE A 21 8.40 3.47 -3.38
C ILE A 21 7.25 2.92 -2.56
N ILE A 22 7.58 2.22 -1.48
CA ILE A 22 6.61 1.55 -0.61
C ILE A 22 6.78 2.05 0.81
N GLN A 23 5.69 2.52 1.40
CA GLN A 23 5.61 2.78 2.83
C GLN A 23 4.73 1.71 3.46
N SER A 24 5.24 1.05 4.49
CA SER A 24 4.54 -0.06 5.15
C SER A 24 4.32 0.23 6.62
N ARG A 25 3.16 -0.15 7.13
CA ARG A 25 2.82 -0.08 8.55
C ARG A 25 2.28 -1.41 9.02
N LEU A 26 2.61 -1.76 10.25
CA LEU A 26 2.02 -2.91 10.93
C LEU A 26 0.78 -2.46 11.69
N LEU A 27 -0.35 -3.10 11.43
CA LEU A 27 -1.62 -2.82 12.09
C LEU A 27 -2.05 -4.02 12.93
N THR A 28 -2.35 -3.77 14.18
CA THR A 28 -2.89 -4.79 15.08
C THR A 28 -4.40 -4.62 15.17
N VAL A 29 -5.14 -5.71 14.90
CA VAL A 29 -6.60 -5.74 14.91
C VAL A 29 -7.05 -6.84 15.85
N ASP A 30 -7.93 -6.48 16.79
CA ASP A 30 -8.53 -7.47 17.66
C ASP A 30 -9.41 -8.42 16.85
N GLN A 31 -9.47 -9.68 17.27
CA GLN A 31 -10.20 -10.71 16.56
C GLN A 31 -11.68 -10.39 16.41
N ASP A 32 -12.28 -9.76 17.42
CA ASP A 32 -13.68 -9.33 17.40
C ASP A 32 -13.98 -8.26 16.35
N ASN A 33 -12.96 -7.50 15.93
CA ASN A 33 -13.08 -6.42 14.94
C ASN A 33 -12.57 -6.81 13.55
N MET A 34 -12.11 -8.03 13.38
CA MET A 34 -11.41 -8.48 12.17
C MET A 34 -12.28 -8.35 10.92
N GLU A 35 -13.51 -8.86 10.99
CA GLU A 35 -14.44 -8.83 9.86
C GLU A 35 -14.81 -7.40 9.48
N GLU A 36 -15.15 -6.58 10.45
CA GLU A 36 -15.48 -5.17 10.26
C GLU A 36 -14.29 -4.39 9.70
N PHE A 37 -13.08 -4.68 10.18
CA PHE A 37 -11.86 -4.09 9.65
C PHE A 37 -11.64 -4.45 8.17
N MET A 38 -11.79 -5.71 7.81
CA MET A 38 -11.60 -6.16 6.43
C MET A 38 -12.67 -5.55 5.49
N GLU A 39 -13.90 -5.46 5.93
CA GLU A 39 -14.96 -4.78 5.19
C GLU A 39 -14.64 -3.29 4.98
N GLY A 40 -14.16 -2.62 6.03
CA GLY A 40 -13.75 -1.22 5.96
C GLY A 40 -12.58 -0.97 5.00
N VAL A 41 -11.61 -1.86 4.98
CA VAL A 41 -10.48 -1.80 4.03
C VAL A 41 -10.99 -1.91 2.59
N ALA A 42 -11.86 -2.86 2.31
CA ALA A 42 -12.44 -3.07 0.98
C ALA A 42 -13.25 -1.86 0.54
N GLU A 43 -14.06 -1.29 1.42
CA GLU A 43 -14.90 -0.12 1.14
C GLU A 43 -14.04 1.13 0.87
N LYS A 44 -13.01 1.36 1.68
CA LYS A 44 -12.07 2.47 1.45
C LYS A 44 -11.38 2.35 0.09
N THR A 45 -10.93 1.18 -0.26
CA THR A 45 -10.31 0.95 -1.57
C THR A 45 -11.26 1.29 -2.70
N LYS A 46 -12.50 0.84 -2.61
CA LYS A 46 -13.53 1.11 -3.62
C LYS A 46 -13.84 2.59 -3.76
N LEU A 47 -13.95 3.31 -2.64
CA LEU A 47 -14.39 4.71 -2.64
C LEU A 47 -13.26 5.70 -2.97
N TYR A 48 -12.03 5.44 -2.52
CA TYR A 48 -10.96 6.43 -2.54
C TYR A 48 -9.65 5.97 -3.17
N ASN A 49 -9.44 4.69 -3.40
CA ASN A 49 -8.14 4.16 -3.80
C ASN A 49 -8.22 3.18 -4.98
N SER A 50 -9.25 3.25 -5.80
CA SER A 50 -9.43 2.35 -6.93
C SER A 50 -9.29 3.00 -8.30
N LYS A 51 -9.28 4.33 -8.38
CA LYS A 51 -9.24 5.07 -9.63
C LYS A 51 -7.84 5.58 -9.92
N LYS A 52 -7.56 5.78 -11.21
CA LYS A 52 -6.31 6.38 -11.66
C LYS A 52 -6.12 7.76 -11.02
N GLY A 53 -4.91 8.03 -10.51
CA GLY A 53 -4.57 9.28 -9.85
C GLY A 53 -4.84 9.30 -8.34
N GLN A 54 -5.55 8.32 -7.82
CA GLN A 54 -5.73 8.17 -6.38
C GLN A 54 -4.55 7.44 -5.74
N ALA A 55 -4.32 7.69 -4.45
CA ALA A 55 -3.32 6.94 -3.69
C ALA A 55 -3.64 5.44 -3.71
N ARG A 56 -2.62 4.62 -3.83
CA ARG A 56 -2.77 3.16 -3.89
C ARG A 56 -2.35 2.54 -2.57
N TYR A 57 -3.25 1.76 -2.00
CA TYR A 57 -2.99 1.03 -0.76
C TYR A 57 -3.22 -0.46 -0.98
N LEU A 58 -2.33 -1.27 -0.40
CA LEU A 58 -2.48 -2.72 -0.33
C LEU A 58 -2.48 -3.13 1.14
N THR A 59 -3.33 -4.08 1.49
CA THR A 59 -3.43 -4.60 2.85
C THR A 59 -3.31 -6.11 2.81
N PHE A 60 -2.37 -6.65 3.58
CA PHE A 60 -2.09 -8.07 3.67
C PHE A 60 -2.22 -8.55 5.11
N GLN A 61 -2.82 -9.71 5.29
CA GLN A 61 -2.82 -10.38 6.59
C GLN A 61 -1.59 -11.27 6.74
N ILE A 62 -0.92 -11.19 7.88
CA ILE A 62 0.20 -12.05 8.19
C ILE A 62 -0.34 -13.37 8.74
N LEU A 63 0.00 -14.49 8.10
CA LEU A 63 -0.56 -15.78 8.45
C LEU A 63 0.29 -16.56 9.44
N THR A 64 1.59 -16.30 9.50
CA THR A 64 2.53 -17.08 10.32
C THR A 64 3.54 -16.17 11.03
N GLY A 65 4.14 -16.67 12.09
CA GLY A 65 5.20 -15.99 12.83
C GLY A 65 4.70 -15.10 13.97
N LYS A 66 5.58 -14.25 14.45
CA LYS A 66 5.35 -13.39 15.63
C LYS A 66 4.16 -12.44 15.46
N ASN A 67 3.96 -11.94 14.25
CA ASN A 67 2.90 -10.98 13.94
C ASN A 67 1.70 -11.63 13.25
N ALA A 68 1.52 -12.93 13.41
CA ALA A 68 0.37 -13.64 12.84
C ALA A 68 -0.95 -12.99 13.25
N GLN A 69 -1.89 -12.95 12.32
CA GLN A 69 -3.22 -12.32 12.43
C GLN A 69 -3.22 -10.78 12.38
N ASN A 70 -2.06 -10.15 12.42
CA ASN A 70 -1.95 -8.71 12.17
C ASN A 70 -1.90 -8.42 10.66
N PHE A 71 -1.98 -7.15 10.31
CA PHE A 71 -1.99 -6.72 8.91
C PHE A 71 -0.79 -5.83 8.60
N ILE A 72 -0.31 -5.93 7.38
CA ILE A 72 0.61 -4.96 6.80
C ILE A 72 -0.20 -4.11 5.83
N ARG A 73 -0.20 -2.80 6.05
CA ARG A 73 -0.80 -1.84 5.12
C ARG A 73 0.29 -1.07 4.41
N MET A 74 0.27 -1.11 3.10
CA MET A 74 1.29 -0.49 2.25
C MET A 74 0.68 0.60 1.39
N GLN A 75 1.36 1.73 1.30
CA GLN A 75 1.13 2.71 0.25
C GLN A 75 2.19 2.52 -0.83
N VAL A 76 1.74 2.34 -2.07
CA VAL A 76 2.62 2.09 -3.21
C VAL A 76 2.62 3.33 -4.10
N SER A 77 3.80 3.85 -4.41
CA SER A 77 3.96 5.05 -5.24
C SER A 77 5.05 4.83 -6.27
N ASP A 78 4.89 5.43 -7.45
CA ASP A 78 5.89 5.35 -8.52
C ASP A 78 6.99 6.40 -8.36
N SER A 79 6.76 7.42 -7.52
CA SER A 79 7.73 8.48 -7.25
C SER A 79 7.57 9.03 -5.83
N ILE A 80 8.61 9.71 -5.33
CA ILE A 80 8.55 10.42 -4.03
C ILE A 80 7.47 11.49 -4.04
N GLN A 81 7.25 12.14 -5.17
CA GLN A 81 6.25 13.19 -5.31
C GLN A 81 4.82 12.68 -5.13
N GLU A 82 4.55 11.44 -5.55
CA GLU A 82 3.25 10.80 -5.32
C GLU A 82 2.99 10.53 -3.83
N LEU A 83 4.04 10.33 -3.03
CA LEU A 83 3.89 10.17 -1.58
C LEU A 83 3.41 11.44 -0.90
N ASP A 84 3.73 12.61 -1.48
CA ASP A 84 3.27 13.90 -0.97
C ASP A 84 1.81 14.17 -1.34
N ASN A 85 1.24 13.37 -2.23
CA ASN A 85 -0.16 13.47 -2.62
C ASN A 85 -1.03 12.87 -1.51
N VAL A 86 -1.45 13.73 -0.59
CA VAL A 86 -2.20 13.32 0.60
C VAL A 86 -3.63 12.96 0.22
N ASP A 87 -4.04 11.75 0.55
CA ASP A 87 -5.42 11.27 0.42
C ASP A 87 -6.28 11.83 1.58
N THR A 88 -6.53 13.14 1.56
CA THR A 88 -7.18 13.85 2.67
C THR A 88 -8.58 13.30 2.98
N GLU A 89 -9.41 13.16 1.96
CA GLU A 89 -10.78 12.68 2.14
C GLU A 89 -10.82 11.19 2.54
N GLY A 90 -9.99 10.37 1.91
CA GLY A 90 -9.87 8.96 2.26
C GLY A 90 -9.32 8.76 3.67
N ASN A 91 -8.38 9.59 4.09
CA ASN A 91 -7.84 9.53 5.45
C ASN A 91 -8.87 9.93 6.51
N LYS A 92 -9.68 10.95 6.25
CA LYS A 92 -10.80 11.32 7.15
C LYS A 92 -11.79 10.17 7.27
N TRP A 93 -12.17 9.59 6.15
CA TRP A 93 -13.08 8.45 6.13
C TRP A 93 -12.50 7.26 6.91
N TRP A 94 -11.21 6.96 6.71
CA TRP A 94 -10.51 5.88 7.41
C TRP A 94 -10.57 6.06 8.92
N TRP A 95 -10.18 7.22 9.41
CA TRP A 95 -10.18 7.48 10.85
C TRP A 95 -11.57 7.45 11.47
N LYS A 96 -12.57 7.86 10.72
CA LYS A 96 -13.97 7.83 11.17
C LYS A 96 -14.54 6.42 11.22
N LYS A 97 -14.25 5.59 10.20
CA LYS A 97 -14.89 4.28 10.01
C LYS A 97 -14.05 3.10 10.50
N VAL A 98 -12.74 3.19 10.41
CA VAL A 98 -11.82 2.07 10.60
C VAL A 98 -10.80 2.35 11.71
N GLY A 99 -10.51 3.60 12.00
CA GLY A 99 -9.44 4.01 12.91
C GLY A 99 -9.55 3.42 14.33
N SER A 100 -10.77 3.21 14.83
CA SER A 100 -11.00 2.61 16.15
C SER A 100 -10.83 1.09 16.18
N LEU A 101 -10.76 0.45 15.00
CA LEU A 101 -10.71 -1.01 14.88
C LEU A 101 -9.29 -1.56 14.89
N HIS A 102 -8.28 -0.71 14.83
CA HIS A 102 -6.88 -1.12 14.78
C HIS A 102 -5.98 -0.17 15.53
N LYS A 103 -4.76 -0.65 15.80
CA LYS A 103 -3.65 0.16 16.31
C LYS A 103 -2.48 0.04 15.35
N SER A 104 -1.84 1.16 15.04
CA SER A 104 -0.58 1.15 14.30
C SER A 104 0.57 0.95 15.29
N THR A 105 1.36 -0.10 15.07
CA THR A 105 2.48 -0.44 15.95
C THR A 105 3.83 0.00 15.38
N GLY A 106 3.81 0.83 14.36
CA GLY A 106 5.01 1.42 13.75
C GLY A 106 5.20 1.00 12.31
N ASN A 107 6.38 1.35 11.79
CA ASN A 107 6.78 0.97 10.43
C ASN A 107 7.16 -0.51 10.40
N TYR A 108 6.84 -1.13 9.32
CA TYR A 108 7.14 -2.53 9.11
C TYR A 108 8.24 -2.74 8.07
#